data_25b1aa7f5a480bf5b95867cdcd680e08
#
_entry.id   25b1aa7f5a480bf5b95867cdcd680e08
#
_cell.length_a   1.000
_cell.length_b   1.000
_cell.length_c   1.000
_cell.angle_alpha   90.00
_cell.angle_beta   90.00
_cell.angle_gamma   90.00
#
_symmetry.space_group_name_H-M   'P 1'
#
loop_
_entity.id
_entity.type
_entity.pdbx_description
1 polymer ?
#
loop_
_entity_poly.entity_id
_entity_poly.type
_entity_poly.pdbx_seq_one_letter_code
_entity_poly.pdbx_strand_id
1 'polypeptide(L)'
;MKENFKAARRASVPIIIIETADQQSLIHGLAKCYENVPVIKWDILTGLTPVNQMAVDVINSICAGDDPAMATGNPVEMLTKIAKVPEKTITFMNNLHRFINEATVSQGLCNLRDIYKGSGATLVGLAPSITIPAELEQDIMVLTEKLPDDEAIEKII
;
A
#
# COMPACT_ATOMS: atom_id res chain seq x y z
N MET A 1 8.83 -9.96 -9.29
CA MET A 1 7.95 -9.09 -8.46
C MET A 1 8.42 -8.98 -7.02
N LYS A 2 8.53 -10.08 -6.30
CA LYS A 2 8.94 -10.06 -4.87
C LYS A 2 10.32 -9.44 -4.67
N GLU A 3 11.27 -9.77 -5.52
CA GLU A 3 12.64 -9.23 -5.41
C GLU A 3 12.68 -7.72 -5.67
N ASN A 4 11.89 -7.24 -6.64
CA ASN A 4 11.79 -5.81 -6.91
C ASN A 4 11.14 -5.06 -5.75
N PHE A 5 10.12 -5.65 -5.13
CA PHE A 5 9.48 -5.08 -3.96
C PHE A 5 10.46 -5.00 -2.77
N LYS A 6 11.19 -6.08 -2.53
CA LYS A 6 12.19 -6.10 -1.46
C LYS A 6 13.30 -5.06 -1.68
N ALA A 7 13.76 -4.92 -2.93
CA ALA A 7 14.76 -3.92 -3.27
C ALA A 7 14.25 -2.50 -3.03
N ALA A 8 13.02 -2.21 -3.41
CA ALA A 8 12.39 -0.91 -3.17
C ALA A 8 12.28 -0.62 -1.67
N ARG A 9 11.90 -1.61 -0.88
CA ARG A 9 11.82 -1.48 0.57
C ARG A 9 13.19 -1.17 1.19
N ARG A 10 14.24 -1.86 0.74
CA ARG A 10 15.59 -1.61 1.22
C ARG A 10 16.07 -0.20 0.86
N ALA A 11 15.62 0.33 -0.27
CA ALA A 11 15.94 1.69 -0.70
C ALA A 11 15.06 2.74 -0.04
N SER A 12 14.14 2.34 0.85
CA SER A 12 13.20 3.23 1.54
C SER A 12 12.31 4.02 0.60
N VAL A 13 11.88 3.41 -0.50
CA VAL A 13 10.88 3.99 -1.39
C VAL A 13 9.57 4.09 -0.63
N PRO A 14 9.00 5.29 -0.43
CA PRO A 14 7.86 5.46 0.47
C PRO A 14 6.53 5.01 -0.12
N ILE A 15 6.35 5.13 -1.42
CA ILE A 15 5.12 4.76 -2.09
C ILE A 15 5.45 3.86 -3.28
N ILE A 16 4.88 2.66 -3.26
CA ILE A 16 5.02 1.68 -4.33
C ILE A 16 3.63 1.37 -4.85
N ILE A 17 3.45 1.41 -6.16
CA ILE A 17 2.19 1.00 -6.78
C ILE A 17 2.44 -0.31 -7.51
N ILE A 18 1.56 -1.29 -7.28
CA ILE A 18 1.63 -2.57 -7.97
C ILE A 18 0.38 -2.74 -8.81
N GLU A 19 0.59 -2.86 -10.12
CA GLU A 19 -0.49 -3.19 -11.03
C GLU A 19 -0.70 -4.70 -11.03
N THR A 20 -1.88 -5.13 -10.62
CA THR A 20 -2.21 -6.55 -10.47
C THR A 20 -3.69 -6.79 -10.76
N ALA A 21 -3.98 -7.94 -11.34
CA ALA A 21 -5.36 -8.40 -11.54
C ALA A 21 -5.95 -9.03 -10.29
N ASP A 22 -5.11 -9.49 -9.35
CA ASP A 22 -5.55 -10.19 -8.13
C ASP A 22 -4.88 -9.58 -6.90
N GLN A 23 -5.51 -8.53 -6.37
CA GLN A 23 -4.97 -7.77 -5.24
C GLN A 23 -4.87 -8.62 -3.97
N GLN A 24 -5.87 -9.45 -3.71
CA GLN A 24 -5.89 -10.27 -2.50
C GLN A 24 -4.75 -11.29 -2.48
N SER A 25 -4.53 -11.97 -3.59
CA SER A 25 -3.45 -12.93 -3.73
C SER A 25 -2.09 -12.27 -3.58
N LEU A 26 -1.93 -11.08 -4.15
CA LEU A 26 -0.70 -10.32 -4.03
C LEU A 26 -0.40 -9.94 -2.58
N ILE A 27 -1.41 -9.45 -1.85
CA ILE A 27 -1.26 -9.09 -0.43
C ILE A 27 -0.79 -10.30 0.36
N HIS A 28 -1.44 -11.44 0.20
CA HIS A 28 -1.06 -12.67 0.91
C HIS A 28 0.37 -13.11 0.60
N GLY A 29 0.74 -13.07 -0.68
CA GLY A 29 2.07 -13.48 -1.11
C GLY A 29 3.18 -12.60 -0.54
N LEU A 30 2.98 -11.29 -0.56
CA LEU A 30 3.97 -10.36 -0.03
C LEU A 30 4.01 -10.37 1.50
N ALA A 31 2.86 -10.49 2.15
CA ALA A 31 2.79 -10.49 3.61
C ALA A 31 3.60 -11.64 4.22
N LYS A 32 3.67 -12.78 3.56
CA LYS A 32 4.49 -13.91 4.03
C LYS A 32 5.97 -13.59 4.15
N CYS A 33 6.44 -12.60 3.39
CA CYS A 33 7.83 -12.16 3.41
C CYS A 33 8.13 -11.16 4.53
N TYR A 34 7.11 -10.64 5.22
CA TYR A 34 7.22 -9.55 6.17
C TYR A 34 6.51 -9.83 7.48
N GLU A 35 6.78 -10.98 8.09
CA GLU A 35 6.15 -11.37 9.36
C GLU A 35 6.69 -10.57 10.55
N ASN A 36 7.82 -9.89 10.37
CA ASN A 36 8.49 -9.14 11.44
C ASN A 36 8.09 -7.66 11.51
N VAL A 37 7.21 -7.21 10.64
CA VAL A 37 6.71 -5.83 10.65
C VAL A 37 5.18 -5.85 10.57
N PRO A 38 4.50 -4.79 11.05
CA PRO A 38 3.05 -4.73 10.89
C PRO A 38 2.68 -4.62 9.41
N VAL A 39 1.71 -5.42 8.98
CA VAL A 39 1.17 -5.38 7.63
C VAL A 39 -0.33 -5.13 7.72
N ILE A 40 -0.78 -4.04 7.12
CA ILE A 40 -2.15 -3.53 7.18
C ILE A 40 -2.69 -3.48 5.75
N LYS A 41 -3.99 -3.68 5.59
CA LYS A 41 -4.67 -3.44 4.31
C LYS A 41 -5.87 -2.53 4.52
N TRP A 42 -6.25 -1.84 3.45
CA TRP A 42 -7.39 -0.94 3.45
C TRP A 42 -8.23 -1.13 2.20
N ASP A 43 -9.54 -1.16 2.38
CA ASP A 43 -10.49 -0.96 1.29
C ASP A 43 -11.59 -0.01 1.75
N ILE A 44 -12.33 0.55 0.79
CA ILE A 44 -13.30 1.59 1.11
C ILE A 44 -14.49 1.10 1.93
N LEU A 45 -14.73 -0.20 1.94
CA LEU A 45 -15.88 -0.78 2.66
C LEU A 45 -15.54 -1.11 4.11
N THR A 46 -14.39 -1.73 4.34
CA THR A 46 -14.03 -2.25 5.66
C THR A 46 -13.06 -1.36 6.43
N GLY A 47 -12.43 -0.37 5.78
CA GLY A 47 -11.40 0.45 6.40
C GLY A 47 -10.11 -0.33 6.61
N LEU A 48 -9.30 0.11 7.57
CA LEU A 48 -8.04 -0.57 7.90
C LEU A 48 -8.31 -1.89 8.61
N THR A 49 -7.68 -2.96 8.12
CA THR A 49 -7.73 -4.28 8.75
C THR A 49 -6.34 -4.89 8.83
N PRO A 50 -6.04 -5.71 9.86
CA PRO A 50 -4.73 -6.32 9.97
C PRO A 50 -4.55 -7.46 8.99
N VAL A 51 -3.36 -7.55 8.39
CA VAL A 51 -2.98 -8.70 7.57
C VAL A 51 -2.20 -9.70 8.42
N ASN A 52 -1.44 -9.20 9.41
CA ASN A 52 -0.75 -10.06 10.36
C ASN A 52 -1.04 -9.63 11.80
N GLN A 53 -0.59 -10.44 12.76
CA GLN A 53 -0.87 -10.20 14.18
C GLN A 53 -0.27 -8.89 14.68
N MET A 54 0.91 -8.51 14.21
CA MET A 54 1.57 -7.26 14.61
C MET A 54 0.74 -6.02 14.28
N ALA A 55 -0.09 -6.10 13.24
CA ALA A 55 -0.90 -4.96 12.80
C ALA A 55 -2.11 -4.67 13.70
N VAL A 56 -2.54 -5.63 14.50
CA VAL A 56 -3.75 -5.46 15.34
C VAL A 56 -3.60 -4.28 16.31
N ASP A 57 -2.51 -4.26 17.06
CA ASP A 57 -2.26 -3.19 18.04
C ASP A 57 -1.99 -1.85 17.35
N VAL A 58 -1.34 -1.88 16.19
CA VAL A 58 -1.06 -0.67 15.42
C VAL A 58 -2.37 0.00 14.99
N ILE A 59 -3.31 -0.77 14.44
CA ILE A 59 -4.61 -0.23 14.02
C ILE A 59 -5.37 0.34 15.20
N ASN A 60 -5.40 -0.38 16.32
CA ASN A 60 -6.08 0.10 17.52
C ASN A 60 -5.48 1.42 18.01
N SER A 61 -4.17 1.56 17.96
CA SER A 61 -3.47 2.77 18.38
C SER A 61 -3.76 3.96 17.46
N ILE A 62 -3.63 3.78 16.14
CA ILE A 62 -3.81 4.89 15.21
C ILE A 62 -5.28 5.31 15.04
N CYS A 63 -6.21 4.40 15.29
CA CYS A 63 -7.65 4.70 15.31
C CYS A 63 -8.14 5.18 16.67
N ALA A 64 -7.26 5.24 17.69
CA ALA A 64 -7.56 5.71 19.03
C ALA A 64 -8.74 4.97 19.69
N GLY A 65 -8.87 3.66 19.42
CA GLY A 65 -9.95 2.84 19.94
C GLY A 65 -11.27 2.91 19.18
N ASP A 66 -11.36 3.76 18.17
CA ASP A 66 -12.56 3.83 17.33
C ASP A 66 -12.62 2.64 16.38
N ASP A 67 -13.83 2.32 15.90
CA ASP A 67 -14.02 1.29 14.88
C ASP A 67 -13.26 1.70 13.61
N PRO A 68 -12.30 0.89 13.12
CA PRO A 68 -11.54 1.23 11.92
C PRO A 68 -12.40 1.50 10.68
N ALA A 69 -13.51 0.78 10.50
CA ALA A 69 -14.41 1.02 9.37
C ALA A 69 -15.02 2.42 9.41
N MET A 70 -15.26 2.96 10.61
CA MET A 70 -15.77 4.31 10.77
C MET A 70 -14.65 5.35 10.72
N ALA A 71 -13.52 5.08 11.37
CA ALA A 71 -12.42 6.03 11.48
C ALA A 71 -11.63 6.19 10.19
N THR A 72 -11.65 5.18 9.32
CA THR A 72 -10.88 5.18 8.07
C THR A 72 -11.75 4.84 6.85
N GLY A 73 -13.02 5.21 6.92
CA GLY A 73 -14.00 4.90 5.87
C GLY A 73 -13.79 5.65 4.56
N ASN A 74 -12.97 6.71 4.55
CA ASN A 74 -12.62 7.38 3.31
C ASN A 74 -11.09 7.47 3.17
N PRO A 75 -10.59 7.66 1.95
CA PRO A 75 -9.14 7.62 1.72
C PRO A 75 -8.37 8.75 2.41
N VAL A 76 -8.97 9.91 2.60
CA VAL A 76 -8.29 11.04 3.27
C VAL A 76 -8.07 10.73 4.75
N GLU A 77 -9.08 10.23 5.43
CA GLU A 77 -8.96 9.84 6.84
C GLU A 77 -7.97 8.70 7.00
N MET A 78 -8.00 7.73 6.10
CA MET A 78 -7.05 6.61 6.10
C MET A 78 -5.61 7.12 5.97
N LEU A 79 -5.33 8.00 5.00
CA LEU A 79 -3.99 8.56 4.80
C LEU A 79 -3.51 9.34 6.02
N THR A 80 -4.42 10.06 6.68
CA THR A 80 -4.09 10.79 7.90
C THR A 80 -3.71 9.84 9.04
N LYS A 81 -4.42 8.73 9.18
CA LYS A 81 -4.16 7.76 10.24
C LYS A 81 -2.86 6.98 10.01
N ILE A 82 -2.62 6.51 8.79
CA ILE A 82 -1.41 5.72 8.51
C ILE A 82 -0.13 6.55 8.51
N ALA A 83 -0.23 7.87 8.55
CA ALA A 83 0.94 8.72 8.76
C ALA A 83 1.59 8.46 10.13
N LYS A 84 0.85 7.89 11.07
CA LYS A 84 1.29 7.65 12.46
C LYS A 84 1.74 6.22 12.73
N VAL A 85 1.83 5.36 11.72
CA VAL A 85 2.25 3.97 11.94
C VAL A 85 3.73 3.89 12.34
N PRO A 86 4.11 2.82 13.06
CA PRO A 86 5.53 2.60 13.41
C PRO A 86 6.43 2.47 12.18
N GLU A 87 7.73 2.63 12.40
CA GLU A 87 8.73 2.43 11.36
C GLU A 87 8.56 1.07 10.69
N LYS A 88 8.84 1.01 9.40
CA LYS A 88 8.82 -0.20 8.57
C LYS A 88 7.45 -0.83 8.34
N THR A 89 6.36 -0.26 8.85
CA THR A 89 5.01 -0.76 8.61
C THR A 89 4.69 -0.74 7.11
N ILE A 90 3.99 -1.76 6.65
CA ILE A 90 3.50 -1.85 5.27
C ILE A 90 1.98 -1.71 5.28
N THR A 91 1.46 -0.79 4.48
CA THR A 91 0.02 -0.59 4.31
C THR A 91 -0.35 -0.80 2.85
N PHE A 92 -1.24 -1.75 2.57
CA PHE A 92 -1.80 -1.97 1.24
C PHE A 92 -3.09 -1.18 1.10
N MET A 93 -3.18 -0.39 0.03
CA MET A 93 -4.38 0.38 -0.29
C MET A 93 -5.02 -0.16 -1.56
N ASN A 94 -6.16 -0.82 -1.41
CA ASN A 94 -6.87 -1.43 -2.53
C ASN A 94 -7.48 -0.37 -3.44
N ASN A 95 -7.36 -0.59 -4.74
CA ASN A 95 -8.00 0.25 -5.77
C ASN A 95 -7.62 1.73 -5.69
N LEU A 96 -6.34 2.00 -5.46
CA LEU A 96 -5.83 3.37 -5.40
C LEU A 96 -6.19 4.19 -6.65
N HIS A 97 -6.30 3.57 -7.81
CA HIS A 97 -6.64 4.24 -9.07
C HIS A 97 -7.99 4.95 -9.02
N ARG A 98 -8.90 4.53 -8.12
CA ARG A 98 -10.20 5.17 -7.95
C ARG A 98 -10.12 6.52 -7.24
N PHE A 99 -9.03 6.77 -6.50
CA PHE A 99 -8.92 7.92 -5.60
C PHE A 99 -7.76 8.85 -5.93
N ILE A 100 -6.76 8.39 -6.64
CA ILE A 100 -5.48 9.08 -6.79
C ILE A 100 -5.60 10.45 -7.48
N ASN A 101 -6.65 10.66 -8.26
CA ASN A 101 -6.86 11.93 -8.97
C ASN A 101 -7.59 12.99 -8.13
N GLU A 102 -8.10 12.63 -6.96
CA GLU A 102 -8.69 13.59 -6.04
C GLU A 102 -7.59 14.45 -5.43
N ALA A 103 -7.78 15.77 -5.42
CA ALA A 103 -6.76 16.70 -4.94
C ALA A 103 -6.35 16.41 -3.48
N THR A 104 -7.32 16.07 -2.63
CA THR A 104 -7.05 15.75 -1.22
C THR A 104 -6.25 14.47 -1.06
N VAL A 105 -6.51 13.46 -1.88
CA VAL A 105 -5.77 12.19 -1.85
C VAL A 105 -4.35 12.40 -2.37
N SER A 106 -4.21 13.10 -3.49
CA SER A 106 -2.90 13.40 -4.07
C SER A 106 -2.02 14.16 -3.07
N GLN A 107 -2.58 15.16 -2.40
CA GLN A 107 -1.84 15.90 -1.38
C GLN A 107 -1.51 15.03 -0.18
N GLY A 108 -2.44 14.18 0.25
CA GLY A 108 -2.19 13.22 1.32
C GLY A 108 -1.04 12.27 1.02
N LEU A 109 -0.94 11.81 -0.23
CA LEU A 109 0.17 10.97 -0.68
C LEU A 109 1.49 11.73 -0.67
N CYS A 110 1.49 13.00 -1.09
CA CYS A 110 2.69 13.84 -1.04
C CYS A 110 3.19 14.02 0.40
N ASN A 111 2.28 14.27 1.32
CA ASN A 111 2.62 14.43 2.73
C ASN A 111 3.15 13.13 3.33
N LEU A 112 2.51 12.02 3.01
CA LEU A 112 2.91 10.70 3.48
C LEU A 112 4.29 10.31 2.98
N ARG A 113 4.59 10.63 1.72
CA ARG A 113 5.90 10.39 1.12
C ARG A 113 7.02 10.97 1.99
N ASP A 114 6.87 12.21 2.42
CA ASP A 114 7.90 12.88 3.22
C ASP A 114 8.07 12.22 4.59
N ILE A 115 6.96 11.84 5.23
CA ILE A 115 7.00 11.15 6.52
C ILE A 115 7.66 9.77 6.38
N TYR A 116 7.29 9.01 5.36
CA TYR A 116 7.76 7.64 5.18
C TYR A 116 9.22 7.56 4.73
N LYS A 117 9.75 8.58 4.09
CA LYS A 117 11.18 8.64 3.79
C LYS A 117 12.03 8.55 5.06
N GLY A 118 11.55 9.13 6.16
CA GLY A 118 12.25 9.10 7.43
C GLY A 118 12.01 7.81 8.23
N SER A 119 10.82 7.24 8.17
CA SER A 119 10.46 6.08 8.98
C SER A 119 10.73 4.74 8.30
N GLY A 120 10.88 4.71 6.99
CA GLY A 120 11.02 3.46 6.24
C GLY A 120 9.72 2.68 6.09
N ALA A 121 8.57 3.25 6.52
CA ALA A 121 7.28 2.65 6.24
C ALA A 121 6.96 2.77 4.74
N THR A 122 6.05 1.93 4.27
CA THR A 122 5.69 1.89 2.85
C THR A 122 4.18 1.85 2.67
N LEU A 123 3.68 2.70 1.79
CA LEU A 123 2.32 2.55 1.28
C LEU A 123 2.39 1.82 -0.06
N VAL A 124 1.63 0.74 -0.19
CA VAL A 124 1.53 -0.04 -1.42
C VAL A 124 0.15 0.15 -2.00
N GLY A 125 0.06 0.95 -3.05
CA GLY A 125 -1.19 1.13 -3.79
C GLY A 125 -1.40 0.00 -4.77
N LEU A 126 -2.59 -0.55 -4.82
CA LEU A 126 -2.94 -1.66 -5.71
C LEU A 126 -4.00 -1.22 -6.71
N ALA A 127 -3.84 -1.61 -7.95
CA ALA A 127 -4.77 -1.29 -9.02
C ALA A 127 -4.59 -2.24 -10.20
N PRO A 128 -5.63 -2.47 -11.03
CA PRO A 128 -5.44 -3.21 -12.28
C PRO A 128 -4.55 -2.44 -13.25
N SER A 129 -4.72 -1.14 -13.34
CA SER A 129 -3.86 -0.21 -14.06
C SER A 129 -4.03 1.17 -13.46
N ILE A 130 -3.04 2.05 -13.60
CA ILE A 130 -3.09 3.36 -12.98
C ILE A 130 -2.28 4.39 -13.78
N THR A 131 -2.80 5.62 -13.80
CA THR A 131 -2.08 6.79 -14.31
C THR A 131 -1.69 7.66 -13.13
N ILE A 132 -0.41 7.98 -13.01
CA ILE A 132 0.12 8.71 -11.87
C ILE A 132 0.00 10.22 -12.13
N PRO A 133 -0.57 11.02 -11.21
CA PRO A 133 -0.52 12.48 -11.32
C PRO A 133 0.89 13.01 -11.39
N ALA A 134 1.10 14.08 -12.16
CA ALA A 134 2.44 14.62 -12.43
C ALA A 134 3.22 14.95 -11.16
N GLU A 135 2.56 15.45 -10.12
CA GLU A 135 3.18 15.83 -8.84
C GLU A 135 3.71 14.62 -8.05
N LEU A 136 3.33 13.42 -8.41
CA LEU A 136 3.73 12.19 -7.71
C LEU A 136 4.69 11.32 -8.52
N GLU A 137 4.87 11.59 -9.82
CA GLU A 137 5.61 10.70 -10.72
C GLU A 137 7.03 10.38 -10.27
N GLN A 138 7.74 11.34 -9.69
CA GLN A 138 9.15 11.16 -9.34
C GLN A 138 9.36 10.34 -8.07
N ASP A 139 8.34 10.22 -7.23
CA ASP A 139 8.48 9.64 -5.90
C ASP A 139 7.75 8.30 -5.75
N ILE A 140 7.07 7.85 -6.80
CA ILE A 140 6.33 6.60 -6.81
C ILE A 140 7.03 5.61 -7.72
N MET A 141 7.26 4.40 -7.20
CA MET A 141 7.74 3.28 -8.02
C MET A 141 6.54 2.44 -8.43
N VAL A 142 6.44 2.15 -9.73
CA VAL A 142 5.36 1.29 -10.26
C VAL A 142 5.94 -0.07 -10.62
N LEU A 143 5.36 -1.13 -10.07
CA LEU A 143 5.69 -2.51 -10.39
C LEU A 143 4.46 -3.15 -11.03
N THR A 144 4.67 -4.03 -11.98
CA THR A 144 3.57 -4.74 -12.65
C THR A 144 3.72 -6.23 -12.43
N GLU A 145 2.66 -6.86 -11.90
CA GLU A 145 2.62 -8.30 -11.74
C GLU A 145 2.19 -8.95 -13.04
N LYS A 146 3.01 -9.87 -13.55
CA LYS A 146 2.66 -10.64 -14.75
C LYS A 146 1.62 -11.70 -14.41
N LEU A 147 0.63 -11.84 -15.30
CA LEU A 147 -0.33 -12.93 -15.17
C LEU A 147 0.35 -14.27 -15.44
N PRO A 148 -0.04 -15.35 -14.75
CA PRO A 148 0.53 -16.68 -15.00
C PRO A 148 0.41 -17.14 -16.46
N ASP A 149 -0.66 -16.75 -17.14
CA ASP A 149 -0.88 -17.09 -18.55
C ASP A 149 0.14 -16.43 -19.46
N ASP A 150 0.55 -15.20 -19.17
CA ASP A 150 1.57 -14.49 -19.93
C ASP A 150 2.92 -15.18 -19.81
N GLU A 151 3.27 -15.63 -18.61
CA GLU A 151 4.51 -16.39 -18.39
C GLU A 151 4.48 -17.74 -19.10
N ALA A 152 3.34 -18.42 -19.10
CA ALA A 152 3.18 -19.70 -19.78
C ALA A 152 3.34 -19.55 -21.30
N ILE A 153 2.77 -18.48 -21.86
CA ILE A 153 2.90 -18.16 -23.29
C ILE A 153 4.36 -17.88 -23.66
N GLU A 154 5.06 -17.09 -22.85
CA GLU A 154 6.47 -16.77 -23.06
C GLU A 154 7.35 -18.02 -23.07
N LYS A 155 7.03 -19.01 -22.22
CA LYS A 155 7.80 -20.25 -22.16
C LYS A 155 7.57 -21.17 -23.37
N ILE A 156 6.43 -21.08 -24.01
CA ILE A 156 6.08 -21.93 -25.16
C ILE A 156 6.76 -21.40 -26.44
N ILE A 157 6.99 -20.10 -26.51
CA ILE A 157 7.63 -19.44 -27.64
C ILE A 157 9.15 -19.58 -27.55
#